data_0ce5726c1053e2c3d8633375f5cc72a2
#
_entry.id   0ce5726c1053e2c3d8633375f5cc72a2
#
_cell.length_a   1.000
_cell.length_b   1.000
_cell.length_c   1.000
_cell.angle_alpha   90.00
_cell.angle_beta   90.00
_cell.angle_gamma   90.00
#
_symmetry.space_group_name_H-M   'P 1'
#
loop_
_entity.id
_entity.type
_entity.pdbx_description
1 polymer ?
#
loop_
_entity_poly.entity_id
_entity_poly.type
_entity_poly.pdbx_seq_one_letter_code
_entity_poly.pdbx_strand_id
1 'polypeptide(L)'
;KESLKGLISLNNPNFKGSNRSLNTSVESTVTDRLKNFGYKSNKTGFSIGSGFEFYDDLYWNTGISSYVEKLDTDSTASASMKKQEGSYFDAFFNQTFSYDKRNQKYKTTDGFISRFTQNIPMISESYTLTNAYDYKIYNEWLDENIVSLGFYIKSTNSLSGKNVKLSDRLYLPSNKLRGFESGKIGPKDGAD
;
A
#
# COMPACT_ATOMS: atom_id res chain seq x y z
N LYS A 1 5.91 7.21 19.64
CA LYS A 1 5.97 6.58 18.27
C LYS A 1 4.67 5.82 18.09
N GLU A 2 3.89 6.19 17.09
CA GLU A 2 2.59 5.55 16.83
C GLU A 2 2.69 4.28 16.00
N SER A 3 3.85 3.96 15.43
CA SER A 3 4.05 2.74 14.63
C SER A 3 5.51 2.28 14.66
N LEU A 4 5.68 0.97 14.73
CA LEU A 4 6.98 0.28 14.59
C LEU A 4 6.81 -0.80 13.52
N LYS A 5 7.71 -0.80 12.52
CA LYS A 5 7.72 -1.80 11.44
C LYS A 5 9.08 -2.50 11.39
N GLY A 6 9.06 -3.82 11.45
CA GLY A 6 10.17 -4.71 11.11
C GLY A 6 9.93 -5.36 9.76
N LEU A 7 10.94 -5.40 8.89
CA LEU A 7 10.88 -6.02 7.57
C LEU A 7 12.18 -6.76 7.28
N ILE A 8 12.05 -8.01 6.89
CA ILE A 8 13.14 -8.81 6.31
C ILE A 8 12.72 -9.19 4.91
N SER A 9 13.53 -8.86 3.91
CA SER A 9 13.23 -9.15 2.52
C SER A 9 14.43 -9.73 1.78
N LEU A 10 14.15 -10.68 0.88
CA LEU A 10 15.10 -11.25 -0.06
C LEU A 10 14.60 -10.95 -1.47
N ASN A 11 15.46 -10.33 -2.27
CA ASN A 11 15.20 -10.02 -3.66
C ASN A 11 16.27 -10.67 -4.54
N ASN A 12 15.84 -11.54 -5.44
CA ASN A 12 16.68 -12.08 -6.49
C ASN A 12 16.16 -11.54 -7.84
N PRO A 13 16.88 -10.59 -8.47
CA PRO A 13 16.40 -9.93 -9.69
C PRO A 13 16.40 -10.83 -10.94
N ASN A 14 17.17 -11.91 -10.93
CA ASN A 14 17.27 -12.85 -12.05
C ASN A 14 17.23 -14.29 -11.54
N PHE A 15 16.06 -14.68 -11.04
CA PHE A 15 15.87 -15.99 -10.42
C PHE A 15 16.12 -17.12 -11.41
N LYS A 16 17.13 -17.95 -11.13
CA LYS A 16 17.57 -19.07 -11.98
C LYS A 16 17.86 -18.67 -13.44
N GLY A 17 18.30 -17.45 -13.70
CA GLY A 17 18.59 -16.98 -15.06
C GLY A 17 17.36 -16.78 -15.96
N SER A 18 16.16 -16.66 -15.38
CA SER A 18 14.89 -16.62 -16.13
C SER A 18 14.44 -15.21 -16.55
N ASN A 19 15.24 -14.17 -16.30
CA ASN A 19 14.87 -12.76 -16.45
C ASN A 19 13.61 -12.36 -15.63
N ARG A 20 13.31 -13.14 -14.59
CA ARG A 20 12.23 -12.88 -13.63
C ARG A 20 12.83 -12.63 -12.25
N SER A 21 12.31 -11.63 -11.57
CA SER A 21 12.65 -11.44 -10.18
C SER A 21 11.87 -12.39 -9.28
N LEU A 22 12.48 -12.78 -8.16
CA LEU A 22 11.80 -13.43 -7.04
C LEU A 22 11.97 -12.56 -5.81
N ASN A 23 10.86 -12.13 -5.23
CA ASN A 23 10.83 -11.32 -4.03
C ASN A 23 10.11 -12.08 -2.93
N THR A 24 10.74 -12.20 -1.78
CA THR A 24 10.11 -12.77 -0.59
C THR A 24 10.31 -11.82 0.58
N SER A 25 9.31 -11.65 1.42
CA SER A 25 9.45 -10.84 2.62
C SER A 25 8.62 -11.37 3.79
N VAL A 26 9.11 -11.10 4.98
CA VAL A 26 8.37 -11.24 6.23
C VAL A 26 8.35 -9.86 6.88
N GLU A 27 7.16 -9.42 7.28
CA GLU A 27 7.00 -8.14 7.96
C GLU A 27 6.18 -8.27 9.24
N SER A 28 6.49 -7.43 10.21
CA SER A 28 5.68 -7.25 11.40
C SER A 28 5.52 -5.75 11.66
N THR A 29 4.28 -5.31 11.81
CA THR A 29 3.94 -3.91 12.05
C THR A 29 3.08 -3.82 13.29
N VAL A 30 3.52 -3.04 14.27
CA VAL A 30 2.73 -2.67 15.45
C VAL A 30 2.32 -1.22 15.28
N THR A 31 1.03 -0.94 15.27
CA THR A 31 0.46 0.40 15.25
C THR A 31 -0.25 0.63 16.58
N ASP A 32 0.28 1.55 17.39
CA ASP A 32 -0.30 1.90 18.68
C ASP A 32 -0.90 3.32 18.58
N ARG A 33 -2.20 3.37 18.57
CA ARG A 33 -3.00 4.60 18.55
C ARG A 33 -4.03 4.64 19.68
N LEU A 34 -3.73 3.93 20.78
CA LEU A 34 -4.63 3.88 21.94
C LEU A 34 -4.94 5.29 22.46
N LYS A 35 -3.93 6.16 22.60
CA LYS A 35 -4.12 7.53 23.13
C LYS A 35 -4.98 8.43 22.23
N ASN A 36 -4.87 8.30 20.90
CA ASN A 36 -5.49 9.23 19.98
C ASN A 36 -6.79 8.69 19.37
N PHE A 37 -6.91 7.38 19.23
CA PHE A 37 -8.02 6.74 18.51
C PHE A 37 -8.56 5.49 19.20
N GLY A 38 -8.02 5.12 20.37
CA GLY A 38 -8.52 4.02 21.19
C GLY A 38 -8.24 2.61 20.62
N TYR A 39 -7.28 2.42 19.71
CA TYR A 39 -6.97 1.12 19.16
C TYR A 39 -5.47 0.83 19.02
N LYS A 40 -5.12 -0.46 19.02
CA LYS A 40 -3.80 -1.00 18.72
C LYS A 40 -3.94 -2.16 17.74
N SER A 41 -3.09 -2.18 16.71
CA SER A 41 -3.02 -3.27 15.74
C SER A 41 -1.62 -3.87 15.73
N ASN A 42 -1.56 -5.19 15.72
CA ASN A 42 -0.34 -5.95 15.49
C ASN A 42 -0.56 -6.84 14.26
N LYS A 43 0.14 -6.54 13.17
CA LYS A 43 0.01 -7.23 11.88
C LYS A 43 1.34 -7.87 11.51
N THR A 44 1.37 -9.19 11.37
CA THR A 44 2.54 -9.94 10.93
C THR A 44 2.19 -10.70 9.66
N GLY A 45 3.07 -10.67 8.67
CA GLY A 45 2.79 -11.26 7.39
C GLY A 45 4.01 -11.74 6.63
N PHE A 46 3.69 -12.54 5.62
CA PHE A 46 4.63 -13.07 4.65
C PHE A 46 4.16 -12.71 3.24
N SER A 47 5.10 -12.43 2.35
CA SER A 47 4.80 -12.26 0.93
C SER A 47 5.82 -12.94 0.04
N ILE A 48 5.35 -13.42 -1.10
CA ILE A 48 6.15 -13.96 -2.19
C ILE A 48 5.62 -13.41 -3.51
N GLY A 49 6.52 -12.99 -4.39
CA GLY A 49 6.12 -12.43 -5.67
C GLY A 49 7.22 -12.55 -6.71
N SER A 50 6.83 -12.35 -7.95
CA SER A 50 7.70 -12.36 -9.12
C SER A 50 7.39 -11.17 -10.00
N GLY A 51 8.41 -10.61 -10.63
CA GLY A 51 8.27 -9.51 -11.58
C GLY A 51 9.07 -9.78 -12.84
N PHE A 52 8.51 -9.38 -13.96
CA PHE A 52 9.15 -9.53 -15.27
C PHE A 52 8.61 -8.49 -16.25
N GLU A 53 9.37 -8.27 -17.30
CA GLU A 53 8.91 -7.47 -18.43
C GLU A 53 7.95 -8.32 -19.26
N PHE A 54 6.68 -7.90 -19.28
CA PHE A 54 5.59 -8.58 -19.96
C PHE A 54 5.52 -8.18 -21.44
N TYR A 55 5.81 -6.94 -21.72
CA TYR A 55 5.92 -6.34 -23.04
C TYR A 55 6.93 -5.19 -22.95
N ASP A 56 7.45 -4.66 -24.06
CA ASP A 56 8.44 -3.60 -24.10
C ASP A 56 8.09 -2.45 -23.14
N ASP A 57 8.95 -2.24 -22.14
CA ASP A 57 8.80 -1.23 -21.07
C ASP A 57 7.57 -1.43 -20.15
N LEU A 58 6.78 -2.50 -20.36
CA LEU A 58 5.66 -2.87 -19.50
C LEU A 58 6.05 -4.02 -18.56
N TYR A 59 6.16 -3.72 -17.31
CA TYR A 59 6.52 -4.67 -16.25
C TYR A 59 5.28 -5.14 -15.51
N TRP A 60 5.16 -6.43 -15.31
CA TRP A 60 4.15 -7.03 -14.46
C TRP A 60 4.81 -7.65 -13.23
N ASN A 61 4.44 -7.15 -12.05
CA ASN A 61 4.81 -7.72 -10.77
C ASN A 61 3.56 -8.35 -10.16
N THR A 62 3.66 -9.61 -9.76
CA THR A 62 2.55 -10.36 -9.20
C THR A 62 3.01 -11.18 -8.01
N GLY A 63 2.13 -11.46 -7.06
CA GLY A 63 2.47 -12.22 -5.89
C GLY A 63 1.30 -12.48 -4.96
N ILE A 64 1.59 -13.18 -3.88
CA ILE A 64 0.67 -13.49 -2.81
C ILE A 64 1.24 -12.92 -1.51
N SER A 65 0.40 -12.29 -0.72
CA SER A 65 0.70 -11.90 0.65
C SER A 65 -0.34 -12.45 1.61
N SER A 66 0.10 -12.85 2.79
CA SER A 66 -0.78 -13.28 3.86
C SER A 66 -0.40 -12.61 5.17
N TYR A 67 -1.39 -12.26 5.96
CA TYR A 67 -1.22 -11.54 7.22
C TYR A 67 -2.09 -12.14 8.32
N VAL A 68 -1.53 -12.19 9.52
CA VAL A 68 -2.29 -12.35 10.75
C VAL A 68 -2.29 -11.00 11.44
N GLU A 69 -3.46 -10.48 11.74
CA GLU A 69 -3.65 -9.21 12.43
C GLU A 69 -4.42 -9.40 13.72
N LYS A 70 -3.94 -8.80 14.79
CA LYS A 70 -4.67 -8.66 16.05
C LYS A 70 -5.01 -7.20 16.26
N LEU A 71 -6.30 -6.89 16.40
CA LEU A 71 -6.82 -5.57 16.69
C LEU A 71 -7.39 -5.56 18.11
N ASP A 72 -6.79 -4.74 18.96
CA ASP A 72 -7.24 -4.50 20.35
C ASP A 72 -7.80 -3.08 20.44
N THR A 73 -8.85 -2.87 21.24
CA THR A 73 -9.45 -1.55 21.50
C THR A 73 -9.50 -1.25 22.99
N ASP A 74 -9.58 0.03 23.34
CA ASP A 74 -9.75 0.47 24.72
C ASP A 74 -11.15 1.09 24.97
N SER A 75 -11.35 1.63 26.17
CA SER A 75 -12.63 2.25 26.56
C SER A 75 -12.98 3.49 25.75
N THR A 76 -11.99 4.18 25.18
CA THR A 76 -12.14 5.43 24.41
C THR A 76 -12.50 5.17 22.94
N ALA A 77 -12.35 3.94 22.46
CA ALA A 77 -12.69 3.57 21.09
C ALA A 77 -14.19 3.73 20.82
N SER A 78 -14.52 4.17 19.60
CA SER A 78 -15.91 4.26 19.14
C SER A 78 -16.59 2.87 19.13
N ALA A 79 -17.91 2.83 19.18
CA ALA A 79 -18.66 1.58 19.12
C ALA A 79 -18.42 0.79 17.83
N SER A 80 -18.13 1.47 16.72
CA SER A 80 -17.79 0.86 15.44
C SER A 80 -16.40 0.21 15.46
N MET A 81 -15.44 0.80 16.18
CA MET A 81 -14.10 0.25 16.37
C MET A 81 -14.12 -1.00 17.28
N LYS A 82 -14.86 -0.92 18.40
CA LYS A 82 -15.00 -2.07 19.32
C LYS A 82 -15.59 -3.31 18.66
N LYS A 83 -16.49 -3.14 17.69
CA LYS A 83 -17.05 -4.26 16.89
C LYS A 83 -16.02 -4.92 15.98
N GLN A 84 -14.89 -4.28 15.72
CA GLN A 84 -13.81 -4.79 14.87
C GLN A 84 -12.65 -5.37 15.69
N GLU A 85 -12.77 -5.42 17.02
CA GLU A 85 -11.78 -6.09 17.87
C GLU A 85 -11.75 -7.59 17.57
N GLY A 86 -10.53 -8.16 17.44
CA GLY A 86 -10.38 -9.56 17.15
C GLY A 86 -9.05 -9.91 16.47
N SER A 87 -8.97 -11.17 16.06
CA SER A 87 -7.85 -11.69 15.29
C SER A 87 -8.33 -12.08 13.90
N TYR A 88 -7.59 -11.63 12.88
CA TYR A 88 -7.95 -11.78 11.48
C TYR A 88 -6.82 -12.48 10.72
N PHE A 89 -7.19 -13.32 9.78
CA PHE A 89 -6.29 -13.84 8.77
C PHE A 89 -6.73 -13.36 7.41
N ASP A 90 -5.83 -12.69 6.72
CA ASP A 90 -6.07 -12.16 5.37
C ASP A 90 -5.01 -12.69 4.41
N ALA A 91 -5.42 -13.07 3.21
CA ALA A 91 -4.55 -13.41 2.11
C ALA A 91 -5.01 -12.67 0.85
N PHE A 92 -4.04 -12.08 0.14
CA PHE A 92 -4.27 -11.26 -1.03
C PHE A 92 -3.45 -11.75 -2.22
N PHE A 93 -4.04 -11.67 -3.39
CA PHE A 93 -3.30 -11.66 -4.64
C PHE A 93 -2.97 -10.22 -5.00
N ASN A 94 -1.69 -9.93 -5.16
CA ASN A 94 -1.21 -8.59 -5.46
C ASN A 94 -0.71 -8.56 -6.89
N GLN A 95 -1.04 -7.49 -7.62
CA GLN A 95 -0.48 -7.26 -8.94
C GLN A 95 -0.21 -5.79 -9.19
N THR A 96 0.85 -5.53 -9.94
CA THR A 96 1.25 -4.19 -10.36
C THR A 96 1.69 -4.23 -11.79
N PHE A 97 1.03 -3.45 -12.63
CA PHE A 97 1.46 -3.13 -13.99
C PHE A 97 2.18 -1.79 -13.97
N SER A 98 3.38 -1.74 -14.50
CA SER A 98 4.21 -0.53 -14.55
C SER A 98 4.71 -0.30 -15.96
N TYR A 99 4.22 0.72 -16.64
CA TYR A 99 4.69 1.17 -17.93
C TYR A 99 5.65 2.34 -17.73
N ASP A 100 6.95 2.10 -18.00
CA ASP A 100 8.05 3.01 -17.66
C ASP A 100 8.80 3.46 -18.92
N LYS A 101 8.41 4.62 -19.41
CA LYS A 101 9.00 5.30 -20.58
C LYS A 101 9.92 6.45 -20.19
N ARG A 102 10.46 6.45 -18.99
CA ARG A 102 11.43 7.46 -18.58
C ARG A 102 12.75 7.23 -19.29
N ASN A 103 13.39 8.30 -19.69
CA ASN A 103 14.72 8.26 -20.30
C ASN A 103 15.78 7.61 -19.37
N GLN A 104 15.63 7.80 -18.06
CA GLN A 104 16.44 7.15 -17.02
C GLN A 104 15.67 7.05 -15.70
N LYS A 105 15.97 6.01 -14.92
CA LYS A 105 15.28 5.78 -13.63
C LYS A 105 15.73 6.72 -12.52
N TYR A 106 16.98 7.19 -12.61
CA TYR A 106 17.59 8.11 -11.66
C TYR A 106 17.84 9.44 -12.36
N LYS A 107 17.50 10.55 -11.73
CA LYS A 107 17.55 11.90 -12.32
C LYS A 107 16.80 11.99 -13.66
N THR A 108 15.59 11.46 -13.70
CA THR A 108 14.71 11.50 -14.88
C THR A 108 14.54 12.94 -15.36
N THR A 109 14.83 13.20 -16.63
CA THR A 109 14.63 14.51 -17.26
C THR A 109 13.46 14.52 -18.24
N ASP A 110 13.12 13.34 -18.81
CA ASP A 110 12.07 13.22 -19.82
C ASP A 110 11.34 11.89 -19.73
N GLY A 111 10.12 11.85 -20.27
CA GLY A 111 9.29 10.66 -20.33
C GLY A 111 8.30 10.54 -19.17
N PHE A 112 7.71 9.37 -19.00
CA PHE A 112 6.69 9.14 -17.98
C PHE A 112 6.76 7.75 -17.40
N ILE A 113 6.13 7.60 -16.23
CA ILE A 113 5.82 6.30 -15.62
C ILE A 113 4.34 6.25 -15.26
N SER A 114 3.69 5.16 -15.65
CA SER A 114 2.30 4.84 -15.32
C SER A 114 2.27 3.52 -14.55
N ARG A 115 1.67 3.51 -13.36
CA ARG A 115 1.62 2.32 -12.51
C ARG A 115 0.21 2.08 -12.00
N PHE A 116 -0.32 0.88 -12.26
CA PHE A 116 -1.56 0.40 -11.70
C PHE A 116 -1.27 -0.74 -10.73
N THR A 117 -1.68 -0.60 -9.49
CA THR A 117 -1.53 -1.60 -8.43
C THR A 117 -2.89 -2.05 -7.94
N GLN A 118 -3.06 -3.36 -7.78
CA GLN A 118 -4.30 -3.94 -7.29
C GLN A 118 -3.99 -5.02 -6.25
N ASN A 119 -4.71 -4.98 -5.11
CA ASN A 119 -4.69 -6.01 -4.09
C ASN A 119 -6.07 -6.65 -4.04
N ILE A 120 -6.15 -7.91 -4.46
CA ILE A 120 -7.39 -8.68 -4.57
C ILE A 120 -7.48 -9.62 -3.37
N PRO A 121 -8.52 -9.53 -2.54
CA PRO A 121 -8.69 -10.43 -1.42
C PRO A 121 -9.00 -11.85 -1.89
N MET A 122 -8.22 -12.83 -1.43
CA MET A 122 -8.44 -14.25 -1.66
C MET A 122 -9.13 -14.90 -0.45
N ILE A 123 -8.62 -14.62 0.73
CA ILE A 123 -9.16 -15.04 2.02
C ILE A 123 -9.17 -13.80 2.91
N SER A 124 -10.33 -13.40 3.39
CA SER A 124 -10.48 -12.24 4.27
C SER A 124 -11.88 -12.20 4.84
N GLU A 125 -12.06 -11.74 6.07
CA GLU A 125 -13.39 -11.51 6.63
C GLU A 125 -14.10 -10.28 6.04
N SER A 126 -13.34 -9.28 5.58
CA SER A 126 -13.89 -8.04 5.02
C SER A 126 -13.87 -7.99 3.50
N TYR A 127 -13.14 -8.89 2.83
CA TYR A 127 -12.98 -8.92 1.38
C TYR A 127 -12.76 -7.54 0.76
N THR A 128 -11.71 -6.87 1.21
CA THR A 128 -11.40 -5.51 0.80
C THR A 128 -10.52 -5.47 -0.45
N LEU A 129 -11.08 -4.99 -1.56
CA LEU A 129 -10.35 -4.74 -2.80
C LEU A 129 -9.71 -3.35 -2.76
N THR A 130 -8.40 -3.29 -2.99
CA THR A 130 -7.68 -2.01 -3.07
C THR A 130 -7.08 -1.83 -4.46
N ASN A 131 -7.35 -0.66 -5.06
CA ASN A 131 -6.76 -0.24 -6.34
C ASN A 131 -6.00 1.06 -6.13
N ALA A 132 -4.85 1.20 -6.79
CA ALA A 132 -4.09 2.45 -6.83
C ALA A 132 -3.56 2.70 -8.23
N TYR A 133 -3.61 3.95 -8.66
CA TYR A 133 -3.01 4.40 -9.90
C TYR A 133 -2.08 5.58 -9.61
N ASP A 134 -0.85 5.48 -10.09
CA ASP A 134 0.19 6.49 -9.97
C ASP A 134 0.72 6.81 -11.36
N TYR A 135 0.64 8.07 -11.75
CA TYR A 135 1.18 8.55 -13.01
C TYR A 135 2.10 9.73 -12.75
N LYS A 136 3.25 9.74 -13.39
CA LYS A 136 4.16 10.86 -13.31
C LYS A 136 4.84 11.07 -14.66
N ILE A 137 4.82 12.31 -15.15
CA ILE A 137 5.47 12.75 -16.38
C ILE A 137 6.57 13.75 -16.03
N TYR A 138 7.61 13.73 -16.82
CA TYR A 138 8.76 14.61 -16.71
C TYR A 138 9.02 15.24 -18.05
N ASN A 139 9.43 16.49 -18.04
CA ASN A 139 9.86 17.22 -19.23
C ASN A 139 10.90 18.26 -18.85
N GLU A 140 11.98 18.32 -19.59
CA GLU A 140 12.99 19.38 -19.47
C GLU A 140 12.48 20.60 -20.24
N TRP A 141 12.17 21.68 -19.52
CA TRP A 141 11.62 22.90 -20.10
C TRP A 141 12.73 23.87 -20.57
N LEU A 142 13.78 23.99 -19.76
CA LEU A 142 14.99 24.80 -20.03
C LEU A 142 16.17 23.97 -19.55
N ASP A 143 17.37 24.27 -20.06
CA ASP A 143 18.61 23.63 -19.64
C ASP A 143 18.62 23.50 -18.09
N GLU A 144 18.76 22.27 -17.61
CA GLU A 144 18.79 21.89 -16.18
C GLU A 144 17.48 22.10 -15.39
N ASN A 145 16.40 22.63 -16.00
CA ASN A 145 15.12 22.82 -15.33
C ASN A 145 14.10 21.73 -15.74
N ILE A 146 13.84 20.80 -14.83
CA ILE A 146 12.92 19.68 -15.05
C ILE A 146 11.57 19.99 -14.39
N VAL A 147 10.52 20.00 -15.21
CA VAL A 147 9.13 20.07 -14.74
C VAL A 147 8.58 18.65 -14.61
N SER A 148 7.95 18.34 -13.49
CA SER A 148 7.28 17.08 -13.32
C SER A 148 5.85 17.28 -12.82
N LEU A 149 4.91 16.57 -13.45
CA LEU A 149 3.50 16.51 -13.03
C LEU A 149 3.17 15.10 -12.59
N GLY A 150 2.53 14.97 -11.43
CA GLY A 150 2.13 13.68 -10.87
C GLY A 150 0.64 13.64 -10.55
N PHE A 151 0.02 12.49 -10.83
CA PHE A 151 -1.35 12.17 -10.48
C PHE A 151 -1.38 10.86 -9.69
N TYR A 152 -2.11 10.86 -8.57
CA TYR A 152 -2.26 9.67 -7.73
C TYR A 152 -3.70 9.52 -7.27
N ILE A 153 -4.27 8.34 -7.49
CA ILE A 153 -5.58 7.96 -6.95
C ILE A 153 -5.47 6.59 -6.29
N LYS A 154 -6.13 6.42 -5.16
CA LYS A 154 -6.26 5.14 -4.49
C LYS A 154 -7.68 4.96 -3.98
N SER A 155 -8.23 3.77 -4.18
CA SER A 155 -9.55 3.39 -3.69
C SER A 155 -9.49 2.08 -2.92
N THR A 156 -10.34 1.96 -1.93
CA THR A 156 -10.54 0.76 -1.14
C THR A 156 -12.02 0.50 -1.00
N ASN A 157 -12.47 -0.68 -1.43
CA ASN A 157 -13.88 -1.05 -1.49
C ASN A 157 -14.08 -2.42 -0.86
N SER A 158 -15.08 -2.57 0.01
CA SER A 158 -15.48 -3.86 0.52
C SER A 158 -16.36 -4.59 -0.53
N LEU A 159 -16.00 -5.82 -0.86
CA LEU A 159 -16.78 -6.68 -1.77
C LEU A 159 -17.84 -7.51 -1.04
N SER A 160 -17.80 -7.56 0.31
CA SER A 160 -18.71 -8.35 1.14
C SER A 160 -19.92 -7.58 1.65
N GLY A 161 -20.05 -6.29 1.33
CA GLY A 161 -21.06 -5.40 1.91
C GLY A 161 -20.81 -5.02 3.38
N LYS A 162 -19.74 -5.54 3.99
CA LYS A 162 -19.28 -5.12 5.33
C LYS A 162 -18.50 -3.81 5.24
N ASN A 163 -18.37 -3.11 6.34
CA ASN A 163 -17.49 -1.92 6.41
C ASN A 163 -16.03 -2.32 6.19
N VAL A 164 -15.29 -1.42 5.53
CA VAL A 164 -13.83 -1.56 5.39
C VAL A 164 -13.21 -1.59 6.78
N LYS A 165 -12.39 -2.61 7.03
CA LYS A 165 -11.68 -2.80 8.30
C LYS A 165 -10.80 -1.59 8.63
N LEU A 166 -10.68 -1.25 9.90
CA LEU A 166 -9.97 -0.05 10.37
C LEU A 166 -8.53 0.03 9.84
N SER A 167 -7.84 -1.11 9.83
CA SER A 167 -6.47 -1.23 9.31
C SER A 167 -6.37 -1.06 7.80
N ASP A 168 -7.45 -1.28 7.04
CA ASP A 168 -7.50 -1.19 5.58
C ASP A 168 -8.01 0.17 5.09
N ARG A 169 -8.45 1.04 6.01
CA ARG A 169 -8.88 2.40 5.68
C ARG A 169 -7.72 3.21 5.13
N LEU A 170 -8.01 3.98 4.10
CA LEU A 170 -7.02 4.84 3.45
C LEU A 170 -6.79 6.11 4.25
N TYR A 171 -5.52 6.41 4.45
CA TYR A 171 -5.07 7.68 4.98
C TYR A 171 -4.18 8.37 3.95
N LEU A 172 -4.31 9.68 3.83
CA LEU A 172 -3.47 10.44 2.93
C LEU A 172 -2.03 10.50 3.50
N PRO A 173 -1.02 9.98 2.78
CA PRO A 173 0.35 10.01 3.26
C PRO A 173 0.89 11.44 3.35
N SER A 174 1.66 11.76 4.38
CA SER A 174 2.26 13.09 4.59
C SER A 174 3.19 13.56 3.46
N ASN A 175 3.77 12.62 2.70
CA ASN A 175 4.59 12.92 1.53
C ASN A 175 3.76 13.35 0.29
N LYS A 176 2.46 13.06 0.27
CA LYS A 176 1.54 13.47 -0.81
C LYS A 176 0.85 14.80 -0.50
N LEU A 177 0.66 15.13 0.77
CA LEU A 177 0.10 16.41 1.20
C LEU A 177 0.88 16.93 2.41
N ARG A 178 1.72 17.94 2.17
CA ARG A 178 2.52 18.59 3.22
C ARG A 178 1.72 19.64 3.96
N GLY A 179 2.09 19.89 5.23
CA GLY A 179 1.45 20.92 6.06
C GLY A 179 0.22 20.45 6.84
N PHE A 180 -0.15 19.19 6.72
CA PHE A 180 -1.26 18.59 7.47
C PHE A 180 -0.78 17.44 8.36
N GLU A 181 -1.38 17.32 9.52
CA GLU A 181 -1.13 16.22 10.44
C GLU A 181 -1.71 14.93 9.87
N SER A 182 -0.93 13.82 9.91
CA SER A 182 -1.36 12.53 9.37
C SER A 182 -2.63 12.02 10.08
N GLY A 183 -3.62 11.60 9.28
CA GLY A 183 -4.89 11.07 9.80
C GLY A 183 -5.91 12.11 10.24
N LYS A 184 -5.61 13.41 10.11
CA LYS A 184 -6.55 14.51 10.45
C LYS A 184 -7.41 14.98 9.29
N ILE A 185 -7.17 14.43 8.07
CA ILE A 185 -7.90 14.82 6.87
C ILE A 185 -8.91 13.74 6.52
N GLY A 186 -10.16 14.13 6.32
CA GLY A 186 -11.26 13.26 5.94
C GLY A 186 -12.38 13.19 6.96
N PRO A 187 -13.45 12.44 6.66
CA PRO A 187 -14.56 12.24 7.59
C PRO A 187 -14.07 11.57 8.87
N LYS A 188 -14.50 12.09 9.99
CA LYS A 188 -14.20 11.55 11.32
C LYS A 188 -15.40 10.77 11.85
N ASP A 189 -15.13 9.69 12.59
CA ASP A 189 -16.14 8.92 13.31
C ASP A 189 -16.13 9.38 14.78
N GLY A 190 -17.10 10.19 15.14
CA GLY A 190 -17.23 10.76 16.47
C GLY A 190 -17.12 12.28 16.52
N ALA A 191 -17.52 12.87 17.65
CA ALA A 191 -17.60 14.30 17.90
C ALA A 191 -16.22 14.88 18.25
N ASP A 192 -15.32 14.99 17.27
CA ASP A 192 -14.10 15.82 17.38
C ASP A 192 -13.70 16.38 16.02
#